data_5c427baef63051d18baec2758645b1a4
#
_entry.id   5c427baef63051d18baec2758645b1a4
#
_cell.length_a   1.000
_cell.length_b   1.000
_cell.length_c   1.000
_cell.angle_alpha   90.00
_cell.angle_beta   90.00
_cell.angle_gamma   90.00
#
_symmetry.space_group_name_H-M   'P 1'
#
loop_
_entity.id
_entity.type
_entity.pdbx_description
1 polymer ?
#
loop_
_entity_poly.entity_id
_entity_poly.type
_entity_poly.pdbx_seq_one_letter_code
_entity_poly.pdbx_strand_id
1 'polypeptide(L)'
;MRAVIYTRVSTKGQEEGFSIDAQEKNCKAWLQGSNPNATLIDVYHEIGSGGSVDGRPVYQKLIQDMHEDKWDILVFYKLDRLHRNMKNSADFFETLKENNKQFVSVTERIDTTSPGGEMLYYMLMAFAQMERENIRMRVRMGMTEAKTAGLHLGRPPYGYNMIAETDDKGNRISKGRLEPHPIEAEVVRKIFDMHEAGLKISAICFELVKQGIETRQGNPIWHRETVKKLIQREDLYRHGSVVIDGKPRAGVHPTILGGEEE
;
A
#
# COMPACT_ATOMS: atom_id res chain seq x y z
N MET A 1 -5.23 28.22 -28.69
CA MET A 1 -4.99 27.25 -27.61
C MET A 1 -3.66 26.57 -27.89
N ARG A 2 -2.73 26.60 -26.90
CA ARG A 2 -1.39 26.00 -27.01
C ARG A 2 -1.48 24.53 -26.59
N ALA A 3 -1.25 23.62 -27.50
CA ALA A 3 -1.35 22.19 -27.24
C ALA A 3 0.04 21.57 -27.04
N VAL A 4 0.11 20.61 -26.11
CA VAL A 4 1.27 19.73 -25.91
C VAL A 4 0.84 18.27 -25.98
N ILE A 5 1.73 17.42 -26.46
CA ILE A 5 1.51 15.97 -26.48
C ILE A 5 2.45 15.31 -25.48
N TYR A 6 1.93 14.35 -24.72
CA TYR A 6 2.76 13.49 -23.87
C TYR A 6 2.62 12.03 -24.29
N THR A 7 3.77 11.40 -24.51
CA THR A 7 3.88 9.98 -24.87
C THR A 7 4.81 9.24 -23.90
N ARG A 8 4.51 7.99 -23.61
CA ARG A 8 5.38 7.18 -22.74
C ARG A 8 5.43 5.72 -23.16
N VAL A 9 6.65 5.17 -23.13
CA VAL A 9 6.89 3.71 -23.25
C VAL A 9 7.72 3.23 -22.06
N SER A 10 7.51 1.97 -21.65
CA SER A 10 8.41 1.32 -20.70
C SER A 10 9.62 0.76 -21.43
N THR A 11 10.77 0.65 -20.75
CA THR A 11 12.01 0.06 -21.30
C THR A 11 11.81 -1.35 -21.87
N LYS A 12 10.77 -2.10 -21.42
CA LYS A 12 10.36 -3.41 -21.96
C LYS A 12 9.25 -3.32 -23.01
N GLY A 13 8.62 -2.19 -23.20
CA GLY A 13 7.40 -2.04 -24.00
C GLY A 13 7.63 -1.58 -25.44
N GLN A 14 8.87 -1.56 -25.91
CA GLN A 14 9.18 -1.31 -27.35
C GLN A 14 8.74 -2.48 -28.24
N GLU A 15 8.50 -3.67 -27.68
CA GLU A 15 8.12 -4.89 -28.41
C GLU A 15 6.60 -5.05 -28.62
N GLU A 16 5.74 -4.32 -27.89
CA GLU A 16 4.28 -4.49 -27.95
C GLU A 16 3.55 -3.38 -28.73
N GLY A 17 3.92 -3.11 -29.98
CA GLY A 17 3.02 -2.46 -30.96
C GLY A 17 2.57 -1.00 -30.72
N PHE A 18 2.94 -0.37 -29.62
CA PHE A 18 2.59 1.02 -29.29
C PHE A 18 3.83 1.88 -29.09
N SER A 19 4.58 2.06 -30.18
CA SER A 19 5.76 2.94 -30.22
C SER A 19 5.39 4.39 -29.86
N ILE A 20 6.36 5.16 -29.39
CA ILE A 20 6.20 6.61 -29.17
C ILE A 20 5.62 7.28 -30.43
N ASP A 21 6.13 6.92 -31.60
CA ASP A 21 5.69 7.48 -32.89
C ASP A 21 4.21 7.21 -33.19
N ALA A 22 3.73 6.01 -32.89
CA ALA A 22 2.33 5.65 -33.07
C ALA A 22 1.41 6.44 -32.11
N GLN A 23 1.81 6.62 -30.86
CA GLN A 23 1.08 7.44 -29.89
C GLN A 23 1.04 8.90 -30.35
N GLU A 24 2.18 9.47 -30.74
CA GLU A 24 2.29 10.85 -31.21
C GLU A 24 1.44 11.06 -32.47
N LYS A 25 1.51 10.15 -33.46
CA LYS A 25 0.72 10.21 -34.68
C LYS A 25 -0.78 10.26 -34.39
N ASN A 26 -1.27 9.42 -33.47
CA ASN A 26 -2.68 9.41 -33.10
C ASN A 26 -3.10 10.69 -32.37
N CYS A 27 -2.27 11.22 -31.48
CA CYS A 27 -2.53 12.47 -30.77
C CYS A 27 -2.55 13.65 -31.75
N LYS A 28 -1.63 13.72 -32.72
CA LYS A 28 -1.60 14.75 -33.79
C LYS A 28 -2.84 14.67 -34.69
N ALA A 29 -3.23 13.44 -35.09
CA ALA A 29 -4.42 13.25 -35.91
C ALA A 29 -5.69 13.71 -35.17
N TRP A 30 -5.79 13.42 -33.86
CA TRP A 30 -6.89 13.93 -33.04
C TRP A 30 -6.92 15.45 -32.99
N LEU A 31 -5.78 16.10 -32.72
CA LEU A 31 -5.68 17.58 -32.69
C LEU A 31 -6.15 18.20 -34.01
N GLN A 32 -5.70 17.66 -35.14
CA GLN A 32 -6.07 18.16 -36.47
C GLN A 32 -7.56 18.01 -36.77
N GLY A 33 -8.16 16.87 -36.33
CA GLY A 33 -9.57 16.57 -36.62
C GLY A 33 -10.56 17.23 -35.66
N SER A 34 -10.22 17.32 -34.38
CA SER A 34 -11.16 17.74 -33.33
C SER A 34 -10.93 19.16 -32.82
N ASN A 35 -9.70 19.67 -32.92
CA ASN A 35 -9.36 21.03 -32.46
C ASN A 35 -8.41 21.73 -33.42
N PRO A 36 -8.85 22.06 -34.64
CA PRO A 36 -7.99 22.64 -35.68
C PRO A 36 -7.41 24.03 -35.32
N ASN A 37 -7.98 24.71 -34.33
CA ASN A 37 -7.51 25.97 -33.80
C ASN A 37 -6.43 25.86 -32.72
N ALA A 38 -6.10 24.62 -32.28
CA ALA A 38 -5.02 24.39 -31.34
C ALA A 38 -3.67 24.33 -32.06
N THR A 39 -2.69 25.05 -31.56
CA THR A 39 -1.32 25.04 -32.07
C THR A 39 -0.50 24.06 -31.23
N LEU A 40 0.03 23.01 -31.84
CA LEU A 40 0.99 22.11 -31.20
C LEU A 40 2.31 22.85 -30.99
N ILE A 41 2.73 23.03 -29.75
CA ILE A 41 3.93 23.77 -29.37
C ILE A 41 5.09 22.88 -28.93
N ASP A 42 4.81 21.71 -28.31
CA ASP A 42 5.85 20.79 -27.88
C ASP A 42 5.31 19.34 -27.78
N VAL A 43 6.24 18.37 -27.81
CA VAL A 43 5.95 16.95 -27.62
C VAL A 43 6.91 16.37 -26.58
N TYR A 44 6.37 15.81 -25.52
CA TYR A 44 7.09 15.23 -24.38
C TYR A 44 7.18 13.71 -24.53
N HIS A 45 8.37 13.19 -24.80
CA HIS A 45 8.62 11.76 -24.94
C HIS A 45 9.29 11.21 -23.68
N GLU A 46 8.61 10.34 -22.96
CA GLU A 46 9.12 9.70 -21.75
C GLU A 46 9.47 8.23 -21.99
N ILE A 47 10.65 7.82 -21.57
CA ILE A 47 11.07 6.41 -21.56
C ILE A 47 11.24 6.01 -20.09
N GLY A 48 10.30 5.22 -19.53
CA GLY A 48 10.38 4.84 -18.15
C GLY A 48 9.14 4.11 -17.62
N SER A 49 9.25 3.54 -16.43
CA SER A 49 8.13 2.86 -15.77
C SER A 49 7.13 3.91 -15.24
N GLY A 50 5.82 3.68 -15.44
CA GLY A 50 4.77 4.58 -14.95
C GLY A 50 4.46 4.46 -13.44
N GLY A 51 5.34 3.85 -12.64
CA GLY A 51 5.06 3.53 -11.24
C GLY A 51 5.41 4.64 -10.24
N SER A 52 6.45 5.43 -10.49
CA SER A 52 6.90 6.54 -9.63
C SER A 52 7.04 7.82 -10.46
N VAL A 53 6.69 8.95 -9.87
CA VAL A 53 6.86 10.28 -10.49
C VAL A 53 8.33 10.71 -10.44
N ASP A 54 9.07 10.32 -9.39
CA ASP A 54 10.46 10.73 -9.16
C ASP A 54 11.44 10.27 -10.25
N GLY A 55 11.11 9.19 -10.97
CA GLY A 55 11.92 8.64 -12.07
C GLY A 55 11.48 9.11 -13.48
N ARG A 56 10.73 10.21 -13.60
CA ARG A 56 10.15 10.70 -14.85
C ARG A 56 10.52 12.17 -15.13
N PRO A 57 11.76 12.44 -15.57
CA PRO A 57 12.24 13.81 -15.76
C PRO A 57 11.44 14.61 -16.80
N VAL A 58 10.96 13.94 -17.85
CA VAL A 58 10.15 14.60 -18.90
C VAL A 58 8.77 14.97 -18.37
N TYR A 59 8.17 14.09 -17.55
CA TYR A 59 6.92 14.41 -16.85
C TYR A 59 7.09 15.58 -15.88
N GLN A 60 8.19 15.62 -15.12
CA GLN A 60 8.48 16.75 -14.22
C GLN A 60 8.60 18.07 -15.00
N LYS A 61 9.26 18.04 -16.17
CA LYS A 61 9.31 19.21 -17.07
C LYS A 61 7.92 19.61 -17.54
N LEU A 62 7.07 18.66 -17.93
CA LEU A 62 5.68 18.96 -18.33
C LEU A 62 4.92 19.70 -17.21
N ILE A 63 5.09 19.28 -15.95
CA ILE A 63 4.47 19.93 -14.79
C ILE A 63 5.05 21.32 -14.55
N GLN A 64 6.36 21.47 -14.64
CA GLN A 64 6.99 22.78 -14.52
C GLN A 64 6.47 23.75 -15.58
N ASP A 65 6.43 23.34 -16.85
CA ASP A 65 5.95 24.14 -17.97
C ASP A 65 4.44 24.47 -17.84
N MET A 66 3.66 23.63 -17.14
CA MET A 66 2.28 23.91 -16.74
C MET A 66 2.21 25.10 -15.76
N HIS A 67 3.01 25.06 -14.69
CA HIS A 67 3.03 26.12 -13.68
C HIS A 67 3.57 27.44 -14.25
N GLU A 68 4.43 27.37 -15.26
CA GLU A 68 4.93 28.54 -15.99
C GLU A 68 3.96 29.04 -17.09
N ASP A 69 2.75 28.49 -17.14
CA ASP A 69 1.69 28.81 -18.12
C ASP A 69 2.15 28.74 -19.61
N LYS A 70 2.99 27.74 -19.92
CA LYS A 70 3.49 27.60 -21.29
C LYS A 70 2.51 26.96 -22.26
N TRP A 71 1.57 26.15 -21.77
CA TRP A 71 0.60 25.44 -22.59
C TRP A 71 -0.81 25.45 -21.95
N ASP A 72 -1.85 25.16 -22.75
CA ASP A 72 -3.25 25.22 -22.33
C ASP A 72 -3.92 23.84 -22.29
N ILE A 73 -3.53 22.93 -23.20
CA ILE A 73 -4.13 21.61 -23.34
C ILE A 73 -3.06 20.53 -23.49
N LEU A 74 -3.22 19.46 -22.69
CA LEU A 74 -2.40 18.26 -22.75
C LEU A 74 -3.14 17.14 -23.50
N VAL A 75 -2.52 16.61 -24.55
CA VAL A 75 -3.05 15.46 -25.31
C VAL A 75 -2.17 14.24 -25.06
N PHE A 76 -2.78 13.12 -24.73
CA PHE A 76 -2.08 11.85 -24.59
C PHE A 76 -2.92 10.71 -25.17
N TYR A 77 -2.24 9.63 -25.57
CA TYR A 77 -2.88 8.54 -26.26
C TYR A 77 -3.87 7.77 -25.40
N LYS A 78 -3.47 7.43 -24.14
CA LYS A 78 -4.23 6.62 -23.20
C LYS A 78 -3.89 6.99 -21.75
N LEU A 79 -4.86 6.87 -20.82
CA LEU A 79 -4.69 7.19 -19.40
C LEU A 79 -3.54 6.42 -18.76
N ASP A 80 -3.34 5.14 -19.10
CA ASP A 80 -2.27 4.31 -18.53
C ASP A 80 -0.87 4.75 -18.98
N ARG A 81 -0.76 5.53 -20.07
CA ARG A 81 0.50 6.15 -20.50
C ARG A 81 0.85 7.35 -19.64
N LEU A 82 -0.13 8.05 -19.13
CA LEU A 82 0.10 9.16 -18.22
C LEU A 82 0.41 8.64 -16.80
N HIS A 83 -0.51 7.85 -16.22
CA HIS A 83 -0.33 7.22 -14.92
C HIS A 83 -0.90 5.79 -14.91
N ARG A 84 -0.19 4.84 -14.25
CA ARG A 84 -0.68 3.48 -14.03
C ARG A 84 -1.67 3.39 -12.86
N ASN A 85 -1.64 4.35 -11.96
CA ASN A 85 -2.49 4.38 -10.77
C ASN A 85 -3.53 5.48 -10.92
N MET A 86 -4.80 5.12 -10.80
CA MET A 86 -5.94 6.03 -10.87
C MET A 86 -5.89 7.14 -9.81
N LYS A 87 -5.26 6.89 -8.64
CA LYS A 87 -5.07 7.94 -7.64
C LYS A 87 -4.17 9.07 -8.19
N ASN A 88 -3.01 8.71 -8.74
CA ASN A 88 -2.08 9.69 -9.31
C ASN A 88 -2.72 10.44 -10.50
N SER A 89 -3.60 9.77 -11.25
CA SER A 89 -4.38 10.43 -12.30
C SER A 89 -5.34 11.45 -11.72
N ALA A 90 -6.08 11.12 -10.68
CA ALA A 90 -7.03 12.02 -10.04
C ALA A 90 -6.33 13.27 -9.48
N ASP A 91 -5.26 13.07 -8.71
CA ASP A 91 -4.48 14.17 -8.12
C ASP A 91 -3.89 15.09 -9.22
N PHE A 92 -3.42 14.49 -10.31
CA PHE A 92 -2.90 15.26 -11.47
C PHE A 92 -4.00 16.06 -12.17
N PHE A 93 -5.16 15.48 -12.38
CA PHE A 93 -6.27 16.17 -13.04
C PHE A 93 -6.87 17.30 -12.20
N GLU A 94 -6.89 17.15 -10.87
CA GLU A 94 -7.20 18.27 -9.98
C GLU A 94 -6.19 19.41 -10.17
N THR A 95 -4.89 19.08 -10.23
CA THR A 95 -3.83 20.04 -10.47
C THR A 95 -3.99 20.75 -11.83
N LEU A 96 -4.36 20.03 -12.90
CA LEU A 96 -4.66 20.63 -14.20
C LEU A 96 -5.80 21.66 -14.08
N LYS A 97 -6.88 21.29 -13.39
CA LYS A 97 -8.05 22.15 -13.21
C LYS A 97 -7.72 23.41 -12.40
N GLU A 98 -6.97 23.28 -11.31
CA GLU A 98 -6.50 24.42 -10.50
C GLU A 98 -5.64 25.41 -11.32
N ASN A 99 -4.91 24.91 -12.30
CA ASN A 99 -4.10 25.71 -13.21
C ASN A 99 -4.84 26.11 -14.51
N ASN A 100 -6.16 25.90 -14.58
CA ASN A 100 -6.99 26.16 -15.76
C ASN A 100 -6.48 25.46 -17.03
N LYS A 101 -5.93 24.24 -16.89
CA LYS A 101 -5.47 23.41 -18.00
C LYS A 101 -6.50 22.34 -18.35
N GLN A 102 -6.56 22.02 -19.62
CA GLN A 102 -7.44 20.98 -20.15
C GLN A 102 -6.62 19.78 -20.60
N PHE A 103 -7.29 18.64 -20.77
CA PHE A 103 -6.63 17.46 -21.29
C PHE A 103 -7.54 16.66 -22.21
N VAL A 104 -6.89 15.83 -23.04
CA VAL A 104 -7.53 14.87 -23.92
C VAL A 104 -6.87 13.52 -23.80
N SER A 105 -7.67 12.50 -23.60
CA SER A 105 -7.28 11.10 -23.75
C SER A 105 -7.92 10.53 -25.02
N VAL A 106 -7.07 10.25 -26.00
CA VAL A 106 -7.54 9.90 -27.36
C VAL A 106 -8.31 8.57 -27.36
N THR A 107 -7.79 7.54 -26.68
CA THR A 107 -8.37 6.19 -26.67
C THR A 107 -9.67 6.12 -25.88
N GLU A 108 -9.70 6.74 -24.69
CA GLU A 108 -10.89 6.79 -23.85
C GLU A 108 -11.92 7.81 -24.32
N ARG A 109 -11.60 8.62 -25.34
CA ARG A 109 -12.44 9.69 -25.87
C ARG A 109 -12.87 10.71 -24.82
N ILE A 110 -11.97 11.00 -23.88
CA ILE A 110 -12.18 12.02 -22.86
C ILE A 110 -11.60 13.31 -23.40
N ASP A 111 -12.43 14.33 -23.53
CA ASP A 111 -12.05 15.66 -23.99
C ASP A 111 -12.64 16.71 -23.04
N THR A 112 -11.83 17.19 -22.10
CA THR A 112 -12.26 18.15 -21.08
C THR A 112 -12.44 19.57 -21.62
N THR A 113 -12.20 19.80 -22.91
CA THR A 113 -12.59 21.07 -23.57
C THR A 113 -14.10 21.16 -23.78
N SER A 114 -14.80 20.02 -23.74
CA SER A 114 -16.24 19.91 -23.87
C SER A 114 -16.90 19.58 -22.54
N PRO A 115 -18.11 20.12 -22.25
CA PRO A 115 -18.86 19.78 -21.03
C PRO A 115 -19.16 18.28 -20.90
N GLY A 116 -19.40 17.59 -22.02
CA GLY A 116 -19.64 16.13 -22.02
C GLY A 116 -18.41 15.33 -21.64
N GLY A 117 -17.23 15.73 -22.10
CA GLY A 117 -15.97 15.09 -21.75
C GLY A 117 -15.55 15.36 -20.30
N GLU A 118 -15.83 16.58 -19.81
CA GLU A 118 -15.63 16.89 -18.39
C GLU A 118 -16.54 16.03 -17.51
N MET A 119 -17.80 15.88 -17.87
CA MET A 119 -18.74 14.99 -17.17
C MET A 119 -18.27 13.52 -17.18
N LEU A 120 -17.84 13.01 -18.33
CA LEU A 120 -17.32 11.65 -18.46
C LEU A 120 -16.11 11.44 -17.55
N TYR A 121 -15.23 12.42 -17.48
CA TYR A 121 -14.09 12.39 -16.56
C TYR A 121 -14.52 12.26 -15.09
N TYR A 122 -15.49 13.08 -14.64
CA TYR A 122 -15.98 12.98 -13.25
C TYR A 122 -16.64 11.64 -12.95
N MET A 123 -17.38 11.08 -13.91
CA MET A 123 -17.96 9.74 -13.76
C MET A 123 -16.86 8.68 -13.59
N LEU A 124 -15.80 8.71 -14.39
CA LEU A 124 -14.67 7.77 -14.26
C LEU A 124 -13.96 7.92 -12.90
N MET A 125 -13.79 9.14 -12.41
CA MET A 125 -13.23 9.39 -11.08
C MET A 125 -14.11 8.82 -9.96
N ALA A 126 -15.43 9.01 -10.05
CA ALA A 126 -16.38 8.45 -9.09
C ALA A 126 -16.35 6.91 -9.08
N PHE A 127 -16.29 6.26 -10.24
CA PHE A 127 -16.16 4.80 -10.33
C PHE A 127 -14.85 4.32 -9.73
N ALA A 128 -13.74 4.99 -10.00
CA ALA A 128 -12.44 4.64 -9.43
C ALA A 128 -12.40 4.79 -7.90
N GLN A 129 -13.09 5.79 -7.36
CA GLN A 129 -13.25 5.97 -5.93
C GLN A 129 -14.09 4.85 -5.31
N MET A 130 -15.22 4.53 -5.92
CA MET A 130 -16.10 3.45 -5.48
C MET A 130 -15.39 2.09 -5.48
N GLU A 131 -14.58 1.79 -6.49
CA GLU A 131 -13.80 0.55 -6.55
C GLU A 131 -12.79 0.48 -5.39
N ARG A 132 -12.08 1.57 -5.10
CA ARG A 132 -11.15 1.65 -3.96
C ARG A 132 -11.85 1.41 -2.62
N GLU A 133 -13.05 1.98 -2.44
CA GLU A 133 -13.83 1.78 -1.21
C GLU A 133 -14.32 0.34 -1.08
N ASN A 134 -14.75 -0.27 -2.16
CA ASN A 134 -15.14 -1.68 -2.20
C ASN A 134 -13.98 -2.62 -1.85
N ILE A 135 -12.76 -2.33 -2.33
CA ILE A 135 -11.56 -3.09 -1.96
C ILE A 135 -11.26 -2.92 -0.47
N ARG A 136 -11.30 -1.69 0.06
CA ARG A 136 -11.09 -1.42 1.49
C ARG A 136 -12.13 -2.13 2.35
N MET A 137 -13.38 -2.12 1.94
CA MET A 137 -14.46 -2.82 2.64
C MET A 137 -14.21 -4.32 2.68
N ARG A 138 -13.87 -4.95 1.54
CA ARG A 138 -13.53 -6.39 1.48
C ARG A 138 -12.36 -6.75 2.38
N VAL A 139 -11.29 -5.94 2.38
CA VAL A 139 -10.13 -6.15 3.27
C VAL A 139 -10.55 -6.04 4.74
N ARG A 140 -11.35 -5.03 5.08
CA ARG A 140 -11.87 -4.84 6.46
C ARG A 140 -12.74 -6.01 6.92
N MET A 141 -13.63 -6.49 6.05
CA MET A 141 -14.46 -7.67 6.33
C MET A 141 -13.60 -8.91 6.57
N GLY A 142 -12.64 -9.21 5.67
CA GLY A 142 -11.72 -10.34 5.86
C GLY A 142 -10.88 -10.23 7.13
N MET A 143 -10.43 -9.02 7.51
CA MET A 143 -9.76 -8.80 8.79
C MET A 143 -10.68 -9.05 9.99
N THR A 144 -11.95 -8.66 9.90
CA THR A 144 -12.94 -8.89 10.96
C THR A 144 -13.24 -10.38 11.09
N GLU A 145 -13.45 -11.08 9.99
CA GLU A 145 -13.66 -12.53 9.96
C GLU A 145 -12.47 -13.27 10.57
N ALA A 146 -11.25 -12.93 10.16
CA ALA A 146 -10.04 -13.53 10.74
C ALA A 146 -9.96 -13.31 12.25
N LYS A 147 -10.23 -12.09 12.74
CA LYS A 147 -10.31 -11.80 14.18
C LYS A 147 -11.38 -12.62 14.88
N THR A 148 -12.59 -12.69 14.29
CA THR A 148 -13.70 -13.46 14.86
C THR A 148 -13.39 -14.96 14.93
N ALA A 149 -12.62 -15.47 13.96
CA ALA A 149 -12.09 -16.83 13.98
C ALA A 149 -10.94 -17.05 14.98
N GLY A 150 -10.60 -16.03 15.77
CA GLY A 150 -9.51 -16.11 16.77
C GLY A 150 -8.11 -16.10 16.19
N LEU A 151 -7.95 -15.65 14.94
CA LEU A 151 -6.66 -15.62 14.26
C LEU A 151 -5.88 -14.35 14.59
N HIS A 152 -4.57 -14.47 14.71
CA HIS A 152 -3.68 -13.33 14.94
C HIS A 152 -3.43 -12.57 13.62
N LEU A 153 -3.55 -11.24 13.67
CA LEU A 153 -3.24 -10.36 12.53
C LEU A 153 -1.98 -9.56 12.82
N GLY A 154 -1.07 -9.54 11.86
CA GLY A 154 0.17 -8.78 11.96
C GLY A 154 1.37 -9.61 12.41
N ARG A 155 2.39 -8.95 12.98
CA ARG A 155 3.60 -9.64 13.44
C ARG A 155 3.31 -10.49 14.67
N PRO A 156 3.85 -11.72 14.75
CA PRO A 156 3.66 -12.57 15.92
C PRO A 156 4.22 -11.90 17.17
N PRO A 157 3.53 -12.01 18.32
CA PRO A 157 4.02 -11.55 19.61
C PRO A 157 5.32 -12.28 19.98
N TYR A 158 6.12 -11.69 20.87
CA TYR A 158 7.26 -12.38 21.45
C TYR A 158 6.80 -13.66 22.14
N GLY A 159 7.54 -14.72 21.99
CA GLY A 159 7.16 -16.06 22.46
C GLY A 159 6.43 -16.93 21.42
N TYR A 160 6.01 -16.34 20.30
CA TYR A 160 5.31 -17.07 19.23
C TYR A 160 5.96 -16.87 17.86
N ASN A 161 5.86 -17.92 17.05
CA ASN A 161 6.04 -17.88 15.59
C ASN A 161 4.67 -17.84 14.90
N MET A 162 4.65 -17.30 13.67
CA MET A 162 3.50 -17.44 12.78
C MET A 162 3.63 -18.75 12.00
N ILE A 163 2.61 -19.61 12.07
CA ILE A 163 2.56 -20.81 11.24
C ILE A 163 2.37 -20.37 9.79
N ALA A 164 3.31 -20.76 8.93
CA ALA A 164 3.19 -20.57 7.49
C ALA A 164 2.71 -21.87 6.86
N GLU A 165 1.53 -21.81 6.23
CA GLU A 165 1.05 -22.89 5.38
C GLU A 165 1.38 -22.55 3.92
N THR A 166 1.43 -23.56 3.07
CA THR A 166 1.65 -23.38 1.64
C THR A 166 0.34 -23.68 0.93
N ASP A 167 -0.08 -22.84 -0.02
CA ASP A 167 -1.22 -23.12 -0.87
C ASP A 167 -0.90 -24.19 -1.91
N ASP A 168 -1.92 -24.64 -2.66
CA ASP A 168 -1.78 -25.64 -3.73
C ASP A 168 -0.84 -25.18 -4.86
N LYS A 169 -0.48 -23.90 -4.89
CA LYS A 169 0.45 -23.30 -5.86
C LYS A 169 1.85 -23.09 -5.30
N GLY A 170 2.11 -23.52 -4.06
CA GLY A 170 3.40 -23.39 -3.40
C GLY A 170 3.66 -21.99 -2.79
N ASN A 171 2.67 -21.10 -2.76
CA ASN A 171 2.82 -19.79 -2.13
C ASN A 171 2.64 -19.89 -0.62
N ARG A 172 3.48 -19.20 0.13
CA ARG A 172 3.41 -19.14 1.59
C ARG A 172 2.19 -18.32 2.02
N ILE A 173 1.23 -18.96 2.70
CA ILE A 173 0.06 -18.31 3.28
C ILE A 173 0.21 -18.32 4.80
N SER A 174 0.10 -17.15 5.42
CA SER A 174 -0.08 -17.08 6.88
C SER A 174 -1.56 -17.08 7.19
N LYS A 175 -2.06 -18.15 7.81
CA LYS A 175 -3.45 -18.22 8.26
C LYS A 175 -3.67 -17.57 9.63
N GLY A 176 -2.72 -16.80 10.13
CA GLY A 176 -2.86 -16.11 11.41
C GLY A 176 -2.83 -17.02 12.64
N ARG A 177 -2.40 -18.27 12.50
CA ARG A 177 -2.17 -19.17 13.62
C ARG A 177 -0.77 -18.99 14.18
N LEU A 178 -0.66 -19.05 15.50
CA LEU A 178 0.59 -18.93 16.22
C LEU A 178 1.00 -20.29 16.77
N GLU A 179 2.30 -20.52 16.86
CA GLU A 179 2.92 -21.64 17.59
C GLU A 179 3.97 -21.09 18.57
N PRO A 180 4.15 -21.68 19.75
CA PRO A 180 5.20 -21.26 20.68
C PRO A 180 6.58 -21.35 20.04
N HIS A 181 7.36 -20.27 20.14
CA HIS A 181 8.76 -20.28 19.74
C HIS A 181 9.59 -20.97 20.83
N PRO A 182 10.38 -22.02 20.52
CA PRO A 182 11.02 -22.85 21.55
C PRO A 182 11.80 -22.05 22.60
N ILE A 183 12.62 -21.11 22.15
CA ILE A 183 13.49 -20.31 23.03
C ILE A 183 12.69 -19.16 23.68
N GLU A 184 11.93 -18.39 22.88
CA GLU A 184 11.23 -17.21 23.40
C GLU A 184 10.10 -17.55 24.36
N ALA A 185 9.44 -18.70 24.19
CA ALA A 185 8.40 -19.16 25.12
C ALA A 185 8.95 -19.39 26.52
N GLU A 186 10.16 -19.93 26.65
CA GLU A 186 10.83 -20.06 27.96
C GLU A 186 11.14 -18.69 28.58
N VAL A 187 11.55 -17.74 27.78
CA VAL A 187 11.79 -16.37 28.28
C VAL A 187 10.48 -15.73 28.75
N VAL A 188 9.37 -15.96 28.03
CA VAL A 188 8.04 -15.51 28.48
C VAL A 188 7.70 -16.12 29.83
N ARG A 189 7.86 -17.43 30.02
CA ARG A 189 7.62 -18.09 31.32
C ARG A 189 8.44 -17.45 32.44
N LYS A 190 9.76 -17.28 32.24
CA LYS A 190 10.64 -16.62 33.21
C LYS A 190 10.20 -15.20 33.57
N ILE A 191 9.74 -14.41 32.57
CA ILE A 191 9.24 -13.06 32.83
C ILE A 191 8.00 -13.10 33.73
N PHE A 192 7.07 -14.02 33.48
CA PHE A 192 5.87 -14.15 34.27
C PHE A 192 6.17 -14.70 35.66
N ASP A 193 7.06 -15.69 35.81
CA ASP A 193 7.49 -16.23 37.11
C ASP A 193 8.09 -15.10 37.98
N MET A 194 8.97 -14.27 37.41
CA MET A 194 9.55 -13.14 38.13
C MET A 194 8.48 -12.08 38.47
N HIS A 195 7.52 -11.87 37.61
CA HIS A 195 6.44 -10.91 37.85
C HIS A 195 5.49 -11.40 38.96
N GLU A 196 5.11 -12.67 38.97
CA GLU A 196 4.29 -13.31 40.00
C GLU A 196 5.01 -13.36 41.34
N ALA A 197 6.34 -13.52 41.35
CA ALA A 197 7.16 -13.38 42.54
C ALA A 197 7.28 -11.94 43.09
N GLY A 198 6.58 -10.97 42.45
CA GLY A 198 6.50 -9.57 42.89
C GLY A 198 7.67 -8.67 42.45
N LEU A 199 8.52 -9.12 41.53
CA LEU A 199 9.61 -8.29 41.02
C LEU A 199 9.07 -7.10 40.19
N LYS A 200 9.67 -5.92 40.41
CA LYS A 200 9.38 -4.75 39.59
C LYS A 200 9.88 -4.94 38.16
N ILE A 201 9.21 -4.38 37.18
CA ILE A 201 9.57 -4.50 35.76
C ILE A 201 11.04 -4.13 35.49
N SER A 202 11.58 -3.12 36.21
CA SER A 202 13.00 -2.76 36.10
C SER A 202 13.97 -3.84 36.58
N ALA A 203 13.59 -4.59 37.62
CA ALA A 203 14.38 -5.71 38.13
C ALA A 203 14.33 -6.90 37.16
N ILE A 204 13.15 -7.16 36.57
CA ILE A 204 13.00 -8.17 35.51
C ILE A 204 13.90 -7.86 34.32
N CYS A 205 13.89 -6.62 33.83
CA CYS A 205 14.78 -6.19 32.73
C CYS A 205 16.27 -6.42 33.08
N PHE A 206 16.68 -6.06 34.30
CA PHE A 206 18.05 -6.24 34.76
C PHE A 206 18.45 -7.73 34.82
N GLU A 207 17.57 -8.57 35.33
CA GLU A 207 17.82 -10.02 35.45
C GLU A 207 17.93 -10.69 34.09
N LEU A 208 17.10 -10.30 33.10
CA LEU A 208 17.20 -10.80 31.73
C LEU A 208 18.54 -10.45 31.08
N VAL A 209 19.00 -9.20 31.26
CA VAL A 209 20.32 -8.75 30.77
C VAL A 209 21.45 -9.52 31.45
N LYS A 210 21.38 -9.71 32.77
CA LYS A 210 22.38 -10.46 33.55
C LYS A 210 22.48 -11.92 33.10
N GLN A 211 21.37 -12.52 32.70
CA GLN A 211 21.32 -13.89 32.17
C GLN A 211 21.75 -13.98 30.69
N GLY A 212 22.11 -12.86 30.05
CA GLY A 212 22.51 -12.83 28.65
C GLY A 212 21.36 -13.12 27.67
N ILE A 213 20.11 -12.91 28.09
CA ILE A 213 18.94 -13.18 27.26
C ILE A 213 18.70 -11.98 26.32
N GLU A 214 18.79 -12.23 25.03
CA GLU A 214 18.56 -11.21 24.01
C GLU A 214 17.08 -11.11 23.60
N THR A 215 16.72 -9.94 23.10
CA THR A 215 15.41 -9.72 22.45
C THR A 215 15.37 -10.41 21.09
N ARG A 216 14.17 -10.55 20.47
CA ARG A 216 14.01 -11.09 19.10
C ARG A 216 14.91 -10.42 18.04
N GLN A 217 15.34 -9.18 18.24
CA GLN A 217 16.17 -8.43 17.33
C GLN A 217 17.69 -8.56 17.64
N GLY A 218 18.06 -9.45 18.57
CA GLY A 218 19.46 -9.61 19.00
C GLY A 218 19.95 -8.45 19.89
N ASN A 219 19.07 -7.65 20.47
CA ASN A 219 19.47 -6.59 21.39
C ASN A 219 19.59 -7.17 22.80
N PRO A 220 20.74 -7.03 23.47
CA PRO A 220 20.93 -7.50 24.84
C PRO A 220 20.18 -6.66 25.88
N ILE A 221 19.70 -5.46 25.52
CA ILE A 221 19.04 -4.55 26.45
C ILE A 221 17.53 -4.72 26.35
N TRP A 222 16.90 -5.06 27.48
CA TRP A 222 15.45 -5.12 27.63
C TRP A 222 14.89 -3.79 28.12
N HIS A 223 14.05 -3.14 27.31
CA HIS A 223 13.36 -1.93 27.71
C HIS A 223 12.11 -2.23 28.54
N ARG A 224 11.84 -1.40 29.55
CA ARG A 224 10.66 -1.54 30.43
C ARG A 224 9.35 -1.66 29.67
N GLU A 225 9.17 -0.87 28.60
CA GLU A 225 7.97 -0.89 27.78
C GLU A 225 7.79 -2.22 27.03
N THR A 226 8.88 -2.90 26.69
CA THR A 226 8.83 -4.23 26.06
C THR A 226 8.30 -5.26 27.05
N VAL A 227 8.88 -5.33 28.25
CA VAL A 227 8.44 -6.24 29.29
C VAL A 227 7.01 -5.93 29.74
N LYS A 228 6.67 -4.65 29.91
CA LYS A 228 5.31 -4.22 30.24
C LYS A 228 4.27 -4.69 29.20
N LYS A 229 4.59 -4.54 27.91
CA LYS A 229 3.71 -5.01 26.83
C LYS A 229 3.55 -6.53 26.80
N LEU A 230 4.58 -7.28 27.20
CA LEU A 230 4.47 -8.73 27.33
C LEU A 230 3.49 -9.09 28.48
N ILE A 231 3.67 -8.50 29.65
CA ILE A 231 2.80 -8.73 30.81
C ILE A 231 1.34 -8.34 30.49
N GLN A 232 1.12 -7.23 29.80
CA GLN A 232 -0.24 -6.81 29.36
C GLN A 232 -0.93 -7.79 28.39
N ARG A 233 -0.20 -8.73 27.82
CA ARG A 233 -0.73 -9.79 26.94
C ARG A 233 -0.93 -11.12 27.68
N GLU A 234 -1.09 -11.09 28.98
CA GLU A 234 -1.27 -12.28 29.81
C GLU A 234 -2.35 -13.22 29.29
N ASP A 235 -3.52 -12.66 28.88
CA ASP A 235 -4.63 -13.45 28.33
C ASP A 235 -4.23 -14.28 27.10
N LEU A 236 -3.36 -13.73 26.23
CA LEU A 236 -2.84 -14.48 25.08
C LEU A 236 -1.96 -15.64 25.54
N TYR A 237 -1.05 -15.39 26.49
CA TYR A 237 -0.09 -16.40 26.93
C TYR A 237 -0.71 -17.50 27.80
N ARG A 238 -1.75 -17.16 28.61
CA ARG A 238 -2.46 -18.12 29.47
C ARG A 238 -3.61 -18.85 28.80
N HIS A 239 -4.34 -18.15 27.94
CA HIS A 239 -5.61 -18.66 27.40
C HIS A 239 -5.64 -18.70 25.88
N GLY A 240 -4.52 -18.40 25.17
CA GLY A 240 -4.47 -18.33 23.72
C GLY A 240 -5.40 -17.26 23.14
N SER A 241 -5.87 -16.31 23.96
CA SER A 241 -6.92 -15.35 23.60
C SER A 241 -6.40 -14.28 22.65
N VAL A 242 -7.29 -13.79 21.77
CA VAL A 242 -7.08 -12.61 20.93
C VAL A 242 -7.95 -11.47 21.42
N VAL A 243 -7.47 -10.24 21.31
CA VAL A 243 -8.24 -9.05 21.68
C VAL A 243 -9.04 -8.56 20.47
N ILE A 244 -10.37 -8.55 20.61
CA ILE A 244 -11.31 -8.04 19.60
C ILE A 244 -12.12 -6.92 20.25
N ASP A 245 -12.04 -5.72 19.64
CA ASP A 245 -12.73 -4.50 20.13
C ASP A 245 -12.48 -4.23 21.64
N GLY A 246 -11.23 -4.43 22.06
CA GLY A 246 -10.81 -4.23 23.44
C GLY A 246 -11.21 -5.33 24.42
N LYS A 247 -11.86 -6.41 23.96
CA LYS A 247 -12.27 -7.55 24.81
C LYS A 247 -11.50 -8.81 24.42
N PRO A 248 -10.97 -9.57 25.40
CA PRO A 248 -10.35 -10.86 25.12
C PRO A 248 -11.44 -11.85 24.68
N ARG A 249 -11.11 -12.64 23.67
CA ARG A 249 -11.93 -13.77 23.19
C ARG A 249 -11.04 -14.98 23.06
N ALA A 250 -11.62 -16.17 23.27
CA ALA A 250 -10.90 -17.43 23.07
C ALA A 250 -10.27 -17.45 21.67
N GLY A 251 -8.96 -17.67 21.60
CA GLY A 251 -8.21 -17.82 20.37
C GLY A 251 -7.98 -19.29 20.03
N VAL A 252 -7.40 -19.51 18.87
CA VAL A 252 -7.02 -20.86 18.39
C VAL A 252 -5.53 -21.14 18.61
N HIS A 253 -4.88 -20.36 19.48
CA HIS A 253 -3.44 -20.41 19.68
C HIS A 253 -3.08 -21.29 20.88
N PRO A 254 -2.03 -22.12 20.77
CA PRO A 254 -1.47 -22.83 21.92
C PRO A 254 -1.02 -21.83 22.99
N THR A 255 -1.22 -22.20 24.27
CA THR A 255 -0.82 -21.37 25.40
C THR A 255 0.67 -21.57 25.73
N ILE A 256 1.31 -20.53 26.30
CA ILE A 256 2.70 -20.61 26.79
C ILE A 256 2.73 -20.79 28.30
N LEU A 257 1.77 -20.20 29.03
CA LEU A 257 1.70 -20.18 30.48
C LEU A 257 0.63 -21.15 31.04
N GLY A 258 -0.26 -21.69 30.20
CA GLY A 258 -1.17 -22.75 30.58
C GLY A 258 -0.39 -24.05 30.73
N GLY A 259 -0.54 -24.75 31.85
CA GLY A 259 -0.06 -26.12 31.99
C GLY A 259 -0.72 -27.01 30.93
N GLU A 260 -0.01 -28.04 30.48
CA GLU A 260 -0.59 -29.12 29.69
C GLU A 260 -1.81 -29.64 30.48
N GLU A 261 -3.02 -29.31 29.97
CA GLU A 261 -4.18 -30.10 30.37
C GLU A 261 -3.97 -31.48 29.72
N GLU A 262 -3.73 -32.49 30.55
CA GLU A 262 -3.69 -33.89 30.18
C GLU A 262 -5.00 -34.35 29.52
#